data_2c2a1274dc2741dc5310d2cb82198650
#
_entry.id   2c2a1274dc2741dc5310d2cb82198650
#
_cell.length_a   1.000
_cell.length_b   1.000
_cell.length_c   1.000
_cell.angle_alpha   90.00
_cell.angle_beta   90.00
_cell.angle_gamma   90.00
#
_symmetry.space_group_name_H-M   'P 1'
#
loop_
_entity.id
_entity.type
_entity.pdbx_description
1 polymer ?
#
loop_
_entity_poly.entity_id
_entity_poly.type
_entity_poly.pdbx_seq_one_letter_code
_entity_poly.pdbx_strand_id
1 'polypeptide(L)'
;MSTISFEKRTAIFLAAICGQTYTQFENESGTFVVPRTYEIASTFKAASFAGKEEYFGYMLESKDTIVIAFRGSNTRSDWISDVIARQNKFPYMRDSGLVHRGFLSIYKSARKKIISTLSKLSPQKKLFVTGHSLGGALATLCAVDIVANTPFESPCVYTFASPRVGNAVFAKTFDRQIATRHRIYNVNDLVPQLPPVIYRSPKTDQNYYYVHVKKGDEVRFQKGSISANHAIGNYFSELVKLDTAYAQELCTYNPGFCPNG
;
A
#
# COMPACT_ATOMS: atom_id res chain seq x y z
N MET A 1 -26.65 6.03 -0.77
CA MET A 1 -25.33 6.54 -1.21
C MET A 1 -24.40 6.39 -0.03
N SER A 2 -23.30 5.59 -0.14
CA SER A 2 -22.30 5.53 0.92
C SER A 2 -21.60 6.88 1.00
N THR A 3 -21.60 7.50 2.16
CA THR A 3 -20.85 8.72 2.41
C THR A 3 -19.35 8.40 2.31
N ILE A 4 -18.66 8.97 1.32
CA ILE A 4 -17.21 8.84 1.17
C ILE A 4 -16.56 9.44 2.42
N SER A 5 -15.77 8.63 3.14
CA SER A 5 -15.19 9.03 4.44
C SER A 5 -13.79 9.60 4.30
N PHE A 6 -13.14 9.46 3.14
CA PHE A 6 -11.77 9.91 2.88
C PHE A 6 -11.74 11.29 2.22
N GLU A 7 -10.61 11.97 2.36
CA GLU A 7 -10.33 13.21 1.66
C GLU A 7 -10.02 12.90 0.18
N LYS A 8 -10.88 13.42 -0.73
CA LYS A 8 -10.91 13.04 -2.15
C LYS A 8 -9.61 13.36 -2.89
N ARG A 9 -9.09 14.56 -2.72
CA ARG A 9 -7.86 15.02 -3.39
C ARG A 9 -6.65 14.23 -2.93
N THR A 10 -6.55 13.95 -1.64
CA THR A 10 -5.52 13.07 -1.08
C THR A 10 -5.59 11.66 -1.71
N ALA A 11 -6.79 11.09 -1.85
CA ALA A 11 -6.94 9.76 -2.45
C ALA A 11 -6.54 9.75 -3.93
N ILE A 12 -6.95 10.76 -4.72
CA ILE A 12 -6.56 10.92 -6.13
C ILE A 12 -5.02 11.04 -6.24
N PHE A 13 -4.42 11.91 -5.44
CA PHE A 13 -2.96 12.11 -5.43
C PHE A 13 -2.21 10.82 -5.07
N LEU A 14 -2.61 10.14 -4.00
CA LEU A 14 -1.94 8.92 -3.54
C LEU A 14 -2.16 7.72 -4.49
N ALA A 15 -3.29 7.68 -5.22
CA ALA A 15 -3.48 6.68 -6.29
C ALA A 15 -2.49 6.92 -7.45
N ALA A 16 -2.26 8.19 -7.85
CA ALA A 16 -1.24 8.53 -8.83
C ALA A 16 0.18 8.18 -8.34
N ILE A 17 0.49 8.49 -7.07
CA ILE A 17 1.73 8.05 -6.41
C ILE A 17 1.89 6.53 -6.50
N CYS A 18 0.86 5.74 -6.24
CA CYS A 18 0.93 4.29 -6.38
C CYS A 18 1.19 3.86 -7.84
N GLY A 19 0.63 4.56 -8.84
CA GLY A 19 0.93 4.33 -10.25
C GLY A 19 2.42 4.47 -10.55
N GLN A 20 3.05 5.51 -10.03
CA GLN A 20 4.48 5.77 -10.24
C GLN A 20 5.41 4.71 -9.62
N THR A 21 4.95 3.92 -8.66
CA THR A 21 5.75 2.80 -8.14
C THR A 21 5.93 1.68 -9.18
N TYR A 22 4.95 1.49 -10.07
CA TYR A 22 5.06 0.55 -11.19
C TYR A 22 5.94 1.11 -12.30
N THR A 23 5.80 2.40 -12.63
CA THR A 23 6.72 3.10 -13.55
C THR A 23 8.16 2.98 -13.09
N GLN A 24 8.44 3.17 -11.78
CA GLN A 24 9.76 2.96 -11.21
C GLN A 24 10.31 1.55 -11.44
N PHE A 25 9.47 0.54 -11.27
CA PHE A 25 9.88 -0.85 -11.46
C PHE A 25 10.12 -1.20 -12.92
N GLU A 26 9.29 -0.69 -13.84
CA GLU A 26 9.37 -0.94 -15.28
C GLU A 26 10.60 -0.30 -15.93
N ASN A 27 11.13 0.78 -15.32
CA ASN A 27 12.36 1.40 -15.76
C ASN A 27 13.58 0.75 -15.09
N GLU A 28 14.53 0.26 -15.88
CA GLU A 28 15.77 -0.37 -15.37
C GLU A 28 16.56 0.54 -14.45
N SER A 29 16.60 1.84 -14.73
CA SER A 29 17.21 2.87 -13.87
C SER A 29 16.41 3.21 -12.62
N GLY A 30 15.18 2.71 -12.49
CA GLY A 30 14.27 3.04 -11.38
C GLY A 30 13.75 4.48 -11.42
N THR A 31 13.70 5.09 -12.61
CA THR A 31 13.17 6.45 -12.80
C THR A 31 11.65 6.44 -12.84
N PHE A 32 11.05 7.53 -12.36
CA PHE A 32 9.61 7.78 -12.34
C PHE A 32 9.33 9.27 -12.28
N VAL A 33 8.10 9.70 -12.49
CA VAL A 33 7.72 11.11 -12.41
C VAL A 33 7.50 11.52 -10.96
N VAL A 34 8.28 12.51 -10.49
CA VAL A 34 8.15 13.11 -9.17
C VAL A 34 7.26 14.34 -9.29
N PRO A 35 6.19 14.49 -8.46
CA PRO A 35 5.38 15.71 -8.46
C PRO A 35 6.23 16.94 -8.14
N ARG A 36 6.00 18.05 -8.84
CA ARG A 36 6.86 19.26 -8.78
C ARG A 36 7.13 19.84 -7.40
N THR A 37 6.24 19.60 -6.44
CA THR A 37 6.39 20.08 -5.06
C THR A 37 7.12 19.10 -4.15
N TYR A 38 7.58 17.97 -4.68
CA TYR A 38 8.25 16.91 -3.95
C TYR A 38 9.66 16.67 -4.49
N GLU A 39 10.51 16.15 -3.60
CA GLU A 39 11.82 15.63 -3.92
C GLU A 39 11.94 14.17 -3.48
N ILE A 40 12.83 13.40 -4.08
CA ILE A 40 13.10 12.01 -3.69
C ILE A 40 13.97 12.02 -2.44
N ALA A 41 13.36 11.69 -1.29
CA ALA A 41 14.12 11.45 -0.07
C ALA A 41 14.88 10.12 -0.12
N SER A 42 14.28 9.09 -0.72
CA SER A 42 14.92 7.79 -0.95
C SER A 42 14.13 6.92 -1.92
N THR A 43 14.82 6.03 -2.62
CA THR A 43 14.22 4.83 -3.23
C THR A 43 14.65 3.59 -2.44
N PHE A 44 13.85 2.54 -2.48
CA PHE A 44 14.19 1.29 -1.81
C PHE A 44 13.85 0.07 -2.65
N LYS A 45 14.71 -0.94 -2.51
CA LYS A 45 14.51 -2.28 -3.07
C LYS A 45 14.08 -3.24 -1.97
N ALA A 46 13.44 -4.32 -2.37
CA ALA A 46 13.10 -5.43 -1.50
C ALA A 46 13.25 -6.75 -2.24
N ALA A 47 13.40 -7.84 -1.50
CA ALA A 47 13.37 -9.18 -2.05
C ALA A 47 11.92 -9.57 -2.39
N SER A 48 11.61 -9.79 -3.66
CA SER A 48 10.30 -10.27 -4.12
C SER A 48 10.00 -11.68 -3.62
N PHE A 49 8.80 -12.20 -3.88
CA PHE A 49 8.47 -13.61 -3.56
C PHE A 49 9.41 -14.62 -4.25
N ALA A 50 9.97 -14.28 -5.40
CA ALA A 50 10.97 -15.07 -6.10
C ALA A 50 12.39 -14.91 -5.54
N GLY A 51 12.58 -14.10 -4.48
CA GLY A 51 13.89 -13.80 -3.89
C GLY A 51 14.75 -12.81 -4.69
N LYS A 52 14.23 -12.24 -5.79
CA LYS A 52 14.94 -11.24 -6.58
C LYS A 52 14.82 -9.87 -5.92
N GLU A 53 15.95 -9.14 -5.87
CA GLU A 53 15.96 -7.76 -5.38
C GLU A 53 15.46 -6.81 -6.48
N GLU A 54 14.37 -6.10 -6.20
CA GLU A 54 13.67 -5.25 -7.14
C GLU A 54 13.31 -3.91 -6.49
N TYR A 55 13.06 -2.86 -7.30
CA TYR A 55 12.45 -1.64 -6.79
C TYR A 55 11.05 -1.93 -6.24
N PHE A 56 10.85 -1.62 -4.97
CA PHE A 56 9.58 -1.83 -4.26
C PHE A 56 8.91 -0.55 -3.80
N GLY A 57 9.52 0.58 -4.09
CA GLY A 57 8.92 1.86 -3.80
C GLY A 57 9.94 2.96 -3.52
N TYR A 58 9.41 4.05 -3.01
CA TYR A 58 10.17 5.26 -2.76
C TYR A 58 9.58 6.08 -1.61
N MET A 59 10.33 7.04 -1.18
CA MET A 59 9.94 8.05 -0.21
C MET A 59 10.14 9.42 -0.84
N LEU A 60 9.08 10.23 -0.83
CA LEU A 60 9.10 11.62 -1.27
C LEU A 60 8.96 12.55 -0.07
N GLU A 61 9.55 13.72 -0.18
CA GLU A 61 9.48 14.78 0.80
C GLU A 61 9.09 16.09 0.13
N SER A 62 8.20 16.85 0.75
CA SER A 62 7.90 18.24 0.43
C SER A 62 8.18 19.14 1.64
N LYS A 63 7.83 20.43 1.55
CA LYS A 63 7.94 21.35 2.69
C LYS A 63 7.24 20.81 3.94
N ASP A 64 6.02 20.28 3.80
CA ASP A 64 5.13 19.96 4.93
C ASP A 64 4.73 18.47 4.98
N THR A 65 5.17 17.66 4.01
CA THR A 65 4.65 16.30 3.83
C THR A 65 5.75 15.31 3.46
N ILE A 66 5.63 14.10 3.96
CA ILE A 66 6.41 12.93 3.56
C ILE A 66 5.43 11.88 3.02
N VAL A 67 5.77 11.21 1.93
CA VAL A 67 4.99 10.10 1.37
C VAL A 67 5.89 8.88 1.22
N ILE A 68 5.49 7.76 1.81
CA ILE A 68 6.11 6.45 1.58
C ILE A 68 5.16 5.65 0.70
N ALA A 69 5.62 5.23 -0.47
CA ALA A 69 4.83 4.49 -1.44
C ALA A 69 5.43 3.11 -1.71
N PHE A 70 4.58 2.08 -1.63
CA PHE A 70 4.94 0.69 -1.91
C PHE A 70 4.28 0.19 -3.18
N ARG A 71 5.07 -0.47 -4.02
CA ARG A 71 4.61 -1.16 -5.23
C ARG A 71 3.88 -2.46 -4.89
N GLY A 72 2.89 -2.82 -5.71
CA GLY A 72 2.31 -4.15 -5.74
C GLY A 72 3.18 -5.16 -6.50
N SER A 73 2.69 -6.40 -6.63
CA SER A 73 3.32 -7.41 -7.50
C SER A 73 3.12 -7.05 -8.96
N ASN A 74 4.13 -7.29 -9.79
CA ASN A 74 4.03 -7.12 -11.24
C ASN A 74 3.43 -8.36 -11.92
N THR A 75 3.71 -9.54 -11.40
CA THR A 75 3.14 -10.81 -11.87
C THR A 75 1.82 -11.07 -11.15
N ARG A 76 0.72 -10.85 -11.87
CA ARG A 76 -0.64 -10.92 -11.33
C ARG A 76 -1.13 -12.35 -11.05
N SER A 77 -0.53 -13.36 -11.70
CA SER A 77 -0.89 -14.77 -11.57
C SER A 77 -0.21 -15.48 -10.40
N ASP A 78 1.05 -15.13 -10.12
CA ASP A 78 1.92 -15.99 -9.31
C ASP A 78 1.61 -15.91 -7.81
N TRP A 79 1.26 -14.73 -7.29
CA TRP A 79 0.97 -14.61 -5.86
C TRP A 79 -0.47 -15.00 -5.48
N ILE A 80 -1.43 -14.94 -6.43
CA ILE A 80 -2.81 -15.42 -6.22
C ILE A 80 -2.83 -16.96 -6.14
N SER A 81 -2.00 -17.64 -6.95
CA SER A 81 -1.89 -19.08 -6.98
C SER A 81 -0.91 -19.66 -5.95
N ASP A 82 0.15 -18.92 -5.60
CA ASP A 82 1.23 -19.38 -4.71
C ASP A 82 1.15 -18.88 -3.27
N VAL A 83 0.10 -18.19 -2.88
CA VAL A 83 -0.07 -17.66 -1.52
C VAL A 83 -0.16 -18.80 -0.52
N ILE A 84 1.00 -19.31 -0.10
CA ILE A 84 1.11 -20.04 1.15
C ILE A 84 0.87 -19.00 2.25
N ALA A 85 -0.39 -18.78 2.57
CA ALA A 85 -0.86 -17.78 3.53
C ALA A 85 -0.57 -18.21 4.97
N ARG A 86 0.69 -18.59 5.25
CA ARG A 86 1.18 -18.84 6.60
C ARG A 86 1.38 -17.52 7.32
N GLN A 87 1.23 -17.55 8.62
CA GLN A 87 1.41 -16.37 9.46
C GLN A 87 2.61 -16.51 10.39
N ASN A 88 3.29 -15.40 10.62
CA ASN A 88 4.34 -15.24 11.61
C ASN A 88 4.00 -14.08 12.56
N LYS A 89 4.58 -14.11 13.77
CA LYS A 89 4.49 -12.95 14.69
C LYS A 89 5.06 -11.71 14.01
N PHE A 90 4.37 -10.57 14.15
CA PHE A 90 4.91 -9.28 13.72
C PHE A 90 5.97 -8.83 14.73
N PRO A 91 7.26 -8.71 14.32
CA PRO A 91 8.34 -8.58 15.30
C PRO A 91 8.60 -7.15 15.78
N TYR A 92 7.98 -6.15 15.15
CA TYR A 92 8.32 -4.75 15.36
C TYR A 92 7.43 -4.03 16.37
N MET A 93 6.41 -4.70 16.88
CA MET A 93 5.58 -4.25 17.98
C MET A 93 5.17 -5.46 18.82
N ARG A 94 5.40 -5.38 20.13
CA ARG A 94 5.07 -6.44 21.08
C ARG A 94 3.55 -6.72 21.06
N ASP A 95 3.17 -7.98 21.15
CA ASP A 95 1.80 -8.47 21.25
C ASP A 95 0.84 -7.98 20.14
N SER A 96 1.39 -7.63 18.98
CA SER A 96 0.66 -7.07 17.85
C SER A 96 -0.01 -8.10 16.94
N GLY A 97 0.14 -9.41 17.22
CA GLY A 97 -0.52 -10.47 16.47
C GLY A 97 0.32 -11.11 15.38
N LEU A 98 -0.38 -11.82 14.48
CA LEU A 98 0.24 -12.59 13.41
C LEU A 98 -0.06 -11.93 12.06
N VAL A 99 0.93 -11.90 11.17
CA VAL A 99 0.84 -11.34 9.83
C VAL A 99 1.28 -12.33 8.76
N HIS A 100 0.85 -12.14 7.54
CA HIS A 100 1.22 -12.96 6.39
C HIS A 100 2.75 -13.01 6.26
N ARG A 101 3.30 -14.22 6.31
CA ARG A 101 4.75 -14.47 6.31
C ARG A 101 5.46 -13.86 5.10
N GLY A 102 4.86 -13.99 3.91
CA GLY A 102 5.46 -13.47 2.68
C GLY A 102 5.50 -11.94 2.67
N PHE A 103 4.43 -11.26 3.07
CA PHE A 103 4.41 -9.80 3.17
C PHE A 103 5.44 -9.31 4.19
N LEU A 104 5.52 -9.98 5.33
CA LEU A 104 6.52 -9.66 6.36
C LEU A 104 7.95 -9.83 5.83
N SER A 105 8.23 -10.89 5.07
CA SER A 105 9.56 -11.13 4.50
C SER A 105 9.99 -10.02 3.55
N ILE A 106 9.09 -9.59 2.64
CA ILE A 106 9.34 -8.49 1.72
C ILE A 106 9.56 -7.18 2.49
N TYR A 107 8.64 -6.83 3.41
CA TYR A 107 8.78 -5.64 4.23
C TYR A 107 10.09 -5.60 5.01
N LYS A 108 10.47 -6.73 5.64
CA LYS A 108 11.71 -6.87 6.41
C LYS A 108 12.95 -6.54 5.59
N SER A 109 12.97 -6.92 4.30
CA SER A 109 14.12 -6.64 3.43
C SER A 109 14.30 -5.16 3.11
N ALA A 110 13.20 -4.38 3.00
CA ALA A 110 13.23 -2.94 2.75
C ALA A 110 13.35 -2.10 4.04
N ARG A 111 12.96 -2.66 5.19
CA ARG A 111 12.78 -1.94 6.46
C ARG A 111 13.96 -1.06 6.87
N LYS A 112 15.18 -1.60 6.81
CA LYS A 112 16.39 -0.88 7.23
C LYS A 112 16.53 0.45 6.48
N LYS A 113 16.32 0.42 5.17
CA LYS A 113 16.40 1.61 4.32
C LYS A 113 15.29 2.61 4.65
N ILE A 114 14.06 2.14 4.87
CA ILE A 114 12.91 3.00 5.20
C ILE A 114 13.14 3.70 6.54
N ILE A 115 13.45 2.95 7.61
CA ILE A 115 13.63 3.51 8.96
C ILE A 115 14.85 4.44 9.00
N SER A 116 15.96 4.08 8.34
CA SER A 116 17.15 4.94 8.29
C SER A 116 16.93 6.22 7.48
N THR A 117 16.01 6.23 6.52
CA THR A 117 15.63 7.48 5.82
C THR A 117 14.75 8.33 6.72
N LEU A 118 13.71 7.75 7.33
CA LEU A 118 12.82 8.48 8.23
C LEU A 118 13.57 9.15 9.39
N SER A 119 14.62 8.53 9.94
CA SER A 119 15.41 9.12 11.03
C SER A 119 16.15 10.41 10.64
N LYS A 120 16.21 10.74 9.35
CA LYS A 120 16.81 11.98 8.84
C LYS A 120 15.78 13.06 8.50
N LEU A 121 14.50 12.73 8.54
CA LEU A 121 13.40 13.61 8.17
C LEU A 121 12.70 14.14 9.42
N SER A 122 12.08 15.32 9.28
CA SER A 122 11.37 15.96 10.39
C SER A 122 10.08 15.22 10.74
N PRO A 123 9.89 14.76 12.00
CA PRO A 123 8.66 14.10 12.43
C PRO A 123 7.47 15.08 12.56
N GLN A 124 7.70 16.38 12.40
CA GLN A 124 6.65 17.42 12.38
C GLN A 124 5.91 17.44 11.03
N LYS A 125 6.47 16.87 9.99
CA LYS A 125 5.81 16.78 8.67
C LYS A 125 4.71 15.74 8.70
N LYS A 126 3.63 16.00 7.96
CA LYS A 126 2.54 15.04 7.77
C LYS A 126 3.06 13.83 6.99
N LEU A 127 2.95 12.64 7.57
CA LEU A 127 3.42 11.41 6.96
C LEU A 127 2.26 10.63 6.35
N PHE A 128 2.33 10.38 5.05
CA PHE A 128 1.46 9.43 4.35
C PHE A 128 2.20 8.13 4.08
N VAL A 129 1.50 7.01 4.28
CA VAL A 129 1.98 5.68 3.90
C VAL A 129 0.94 5.07 2.97
N THR A 130 1.36 4.72 1.76
CA THR A 130 0.43 4.27 0.71
C THR A 130 0.97 3.08 -0.06
N GLY A 131 0.07 2.37 -0.73
CA GLY A 131 0.42 1.27 -1.61
C GLY A 131 -0.81 0.64 -2.24
N HIS A 132 -0.60 0.03 -3.40
CA HIS A 132 -1.61 -0.71 -4.16
C HIS A 132 -1.32 -2.21 -4.09
N SER A 133 -2.36 -3.03 -4.00
CA SER A 133 -2.23 -4.49 -4.01
C SER A 133 -1.32 -4.99 -2.87
N LEU A 134 -0.31 -5.82 -3.15
CA LEU A 134 0.75 -6.19 -2.21
C LEU A 134 1.36 -4.97 -1.52
N GLY A 135 1.56 -3.85 -2.24
CA GLY A 135 2.07 -2.61 -1.65
C GLY A 135 1.16 -2.05 -0.55
N GLY A 136 -0.15 -2.24 -0.64
CA GLY A 136 -1.10 -1.90 0.43
C GLY A 136 -0.90 -2.72 1.69
N ALA A 137 -0.55 -4.00 1.54
CA ALA A 137 -0.18 -4.85 2.69
C ALA A 137 1.15 -4.38 3.33
N LEU A 138 2.16 -4.05 2.51
CA LEU A 138 3.45 -3.53 2.99
C LEU A 138 3.28 -2.18 3.70
N ALA A 139 2.44 -1.29 3.15
CA ALA A 139 2.09 -0.01 3.78
C ALA A 139 1.42 -0.21 5.15
N THR A 140 0.54 -1.20 5.27
CA THR A 140 -0.12 -1.55 6.54
C THR A 140 0.89 -2.03 7.59
N LEU A 141 1.85 -2.89 7.21
CA LEU A 141 2.93 -3.35 8.10
C LEU A 141 3.85 -2.18 8.50
N CYS A 142 4.23 -1.36 7.52
CA CYS A 142 5.11 -0.20 7.70
C CYS A 142 4.53 0.81 8.69
N ALA A 143 3.24 1.12 8.59
CA ALA A 143 2.61 2.09 9.48
C ALA A 143 2.66 1.66 10.96
N VAL A 144 2.42 0.38 11.26
CA VAL A 144 2.51 -0.15 12.63
C VAL A 144 3.96 -0.11 13.14
N ASP A 145 4.94 -0.43 12.28
CA ASP A 145 6.37 -0.35 12.63
C ASP A 145 6.81 1.10 12.90
N ILE A 146 6.37 2.04 12.07
CA ILE A 146 6.69 3.47 12.21
C ILE A 146 6.24 3.99 13.58
N VAL A 147 4.98 3.75 13.94
CA VAL A 147 4.44 4.20 15.24
C VAL A 147 5.17 3.58 16.42
N ALA A 148 5.62 2.32 16.28
CA ALA A 148 6.30 1.61 17.34
C ALA A 148 7.78 1.99 17.49
N ASN A 149 8.47 2.42 16.42
CA ASN A 149 9.93 2.48 16.36
C ASN A 149 10.49 3.79 15.81
N THR A 150 9.66 4.82 15.61
CA THR A 150 10.09 6.13 15.14
C THR A 150 9.33 7.25 15.88
N PRO A 151 9.78 8.50 15.81
CA PRO A 151 9.05 9.63 16.39
C PRO A 151 7.83 10.10 15.60
N PHE A 152 7.45 9.40 14.51
CA PHE A 152 6.26 9.70 13.73
C PHE A 152 5.03 9.02 14.35
N GLU A 153 4.24 9.77 15.14
CA GLU A 153 3.15 9.23 15.95
C GLU A 153 1.84 9.00 15.21
N SER A 154 1.58 9.74 14.13
CA SER A 154 0.27 9.78 13.49
C SER A 154 0.34 9.66 11.96
N PRO A 155 0.88 8.56 11.42
CA PRO A 155 0.89 8.36 9.96
C PRO A 155 -0.54 8.23 9.42
N CYS A 156 -0.80 8.86 8.25
CA CYS A 156 -2.03 8.71 7.50
C CYS A 156 -1.85 7.57 6.49
N VAL A 157 -2.69 6.55 6.57
CA VAL A 157 -2.59 5.37 5.71
C VAL A 157 -3.69 5.33 4.67
N TYR A 158 -3.32 5.30 3.39
CA TYR A 158 -4.24 5.10 2.27
C TYR A 158 -3.77 3.89 1.47
N THR A 159 -4.60 2.86 1.40
CA THR A 159 -4.29 1.67 0.60
C THR A 159 -5.35 1.43 -0.47
N PHE A 160 -4.91 0.97 -1.63
CA PHE A 160 -5.76 0.67 -2.77
C PHE A 160 -5.69 -0.84 -3.06
N ALA A 161 -6.84 -1.49 -3.17
CA ALA A 161 -6.91 -2.92 -3.47
C ALA A 161 -6.09 -3.82 -2.52
N SER A 162 -5.87 -3.40 -1.26
CA SER A 162 -5.02 -4.15 -0.31
C SER A 162 -5.65 -5.48 0.07
N PRO A 163 -4.88 -6.59 0.07
CA PRO A 163 -5.32 -7.87 0.62
C PRO A 163 -5.42 -7.82 2.15
N ARG A 164 -5.94 -8.90 2.76
CA ARG A 164 -5.88 -9.09 4.22
C ARG A 164 -4.45 -9.33 4.66
N VAL A 165 -4.00 -8.63 5.69
CA VAL A 165 -2.59 -8.59 6.10
C VAL A 165 -2.26 -9.55 7.23
N GLY A 166 -3.19 -9.76 8.16
CA GLY A 166 -2.93 -10.56 9.34
C GLY A 166 -4.20 -11.02 10.05
N ASN A 167 -4.02 -11.56 11.25
CA ASN A 167 -5.10 -12.04 12.08
C ASN A 167 -5.86 -10.91 12.79
N ALA A 168 -6.92 -11.27 13.53
CA ALA A 168 -7.75 -10.31 14.24
C ALA A 168 -6.98 -9.47 15.29
N VAL A 169 -5.92 -10.02 15.88
CA VAL A 169 -5.07 -9.29 16.83
C VAL A 169 -4.29 -8.21 16.10
N PHE A 170 -3.68 -8.53 14.95
CA PHE A 170 -2.97 -7.55 14.14
C PHE A 170 -3.89 -6.46 13.61
N ALA A 171 -5.06 -6.83 13.09
CA ALA A 171 -6.04 -5.86 12.60
C ALA A 171 -6.48 -4.89 13.72
N LYS A 172 -6.77 -5.38 14.93
CA LYS A 172 -7.10 -4.54 16.09
C LYS A 172 -5.93 -3.64 16.51
N THR A 173 -4.70 -4.15 16.45
CA THR A 173 -3.49 -3.36 16.75
C THR A 173 -3.35 -2.22 15.75
N PHE A 174 -3.44 -2.49 14.45
CA PHE A 174 -3.42 -1.46 13.42
C PHE A 174 -4.54 -0.43 13.64
N ASP A 175 -5.78 -0.88 13.87
CA ASP A 175 -6.94 0.01 14.06
C ASP A 175 -6.78 0.93 15.29
N ARG A 176 -6.09 0.48 16.33
CA ARG A 176 -5.81 1.27 17.53
C ARG A 176 -4.68 2.27 17.31
N GLN A 177 -3.64 1.89 16.57
CA GLN A 177 -2.45 2.70 16.37
C GLN A 177 -2.60 3.75 15.25
N ILE A 178 -3.39 3.44 14.23
CA ILE A 178 -3.52 4.29 13.04
C ILE A 178 -4.90 4.96 13.04
N ALA A 179 -4.95 6.21 13.48
CA ALA A 179 -6.20 6.97 13.56
C ALA A 179 -6.77 7.32 12.17
N THR A 180 -5.91 7.84 11.28
CA THR A 180 -6.29 8.20 9.90
C THR A 180 -5.90 7.08 8.96
N ARG A 181 -6.91 6.29 8.57
CA ARG A 181 -6.73 5.13 7.67
C ARG A 181 -7.88 4.98 6.71
N HIS A 182 -7.56 4.70 5.45
CA HIS A 182 -8.49 4.49 4.36
C HIS A 182 -8.03 3.29 3.53
N ARG A 183 -8.88 2.27 3.47
CA ARG A 183 -8.67 1.08 2.65
C ARG A 183 -9.67 1.12 1.51
N ILE A 184 -9.25 1.72 0.39
CA ILE A 184 -10.07 1.90 -0.80
C ILE A 184 -10.05 0.61 -1.61
N TYR A 185 -11.23 0.05 -1.89
CA TYR A 185 -11.36 -1.21 -2.61
C TYR A 185 -12.55 -1.21 -3.56
N ASN A 186 -12.36 -1.85 -4.73
CA ASN A 186 -13.43 -2.11 -5.68
C ASN A 186 -14.13 -3.43 -5.30
N VAL A 187 -15.45 -3.43 -5.24
CA VAL A 187 -16.25 -4.64 -4.91
C VAL A 187 -16.08 -5.77 -5.93
N ASN A 188 -15.70 -5.44 -7.17
CA ASN A 188 -15.44 -6.38 -8.25
C ASN A 188 -13.97 -6.82 -8.32
N ASP A 189 -13.12 -6.35 -7.40
CA ASP A 189 -11.73 -6.77 -7.29
C ASP A 189 -11.60 -7.95 -6.32
N LEU A 190 -10.97 -9.02 -6.79
CA LEU A 190 -10.81 -10.24 -6.02
C LEU A 190 -9.70 -10.13 -4.97
N VAL A 191 -8.67 -9.31 -5.22
CA VAL A 191 -7.48 -9.22 -4.36
C VAL A 191 -7.79 -8.80 -2.92
N PRO A 192 -8.67 -7.81 -2.66
CA PRO A 192 -9.07 -7.50 -1.29
C PRO A 192 -9.73 -8.65 -0.54
N GLN A 193 -10.22 -9.68 -1.24
CA GLN A 193 -10.82 -10.85 -0.62
C GLN A 193 -9.80 -11.93 -0.23
N LEU A 194 -8.53 -11.73 -0.57
CA LEU A 194 -7.43 -12.67 -0.32
C LEU A 194 -6.52 -12.19 0.84
N PRO A 195 -5.86 -13.13 1.55
CA PRO A 195 -6.21 -14.52 1.69
C PRO A 195 -7.66 -14.69 2.21
N PRO A 196 -8.31 -15.86 2.02
CA PRO A 196 -9.64 -16.10 2.59
C PRO A 196 -9.61 -15.93 4.12
N VAL A 197 -10.79 -15.65 4.72
CA VAL A 197 -10.90 -15.45 6.19
C VAL A 197 -10.32 -16.63 6.95
N ILE A 198 -10.53 -17.84 6.45
CA ILE A 198 -9.93 -19.08 6.94
C ILE A 198 -9.14 -19.70 5.79
N TYR A 199 -7.84 -19.83 5.98
CA TYR A 199 -6.93 -20.49 5.05
C TYR A 199 -6.36 -21.74 5.70
N ARG A 200 -6.68 -22.93 5.16
CA ARG A 200 -6.09 -24.21 5.56
C ARG A 200 -4.85 -24.49 4.71
N SER A 201 -3.70 -24.61 5.34
CA SER A 201 -2.45 -24.88 4.65
C SER A 201 -2.41 -26.31 4.11
N PRO A 202 -2.25 -26.52 2.79
CA PRO A 202 -2.16 -27.87 2.23
C PRO A 202 -0.92 -28.64 2.70
N LYS A 203 0.12 -27.93 3.17
CA LYS A 203 1.39 -28.53 3.60
C LYS A 203 1.41 -28.96 5.07
N THR A 204 0.64 -28.27 5.93
CA THR A 204 0.72 -28.47 7.39
C THR A 204 -0.64 -28.78 8.01
N ASP A 205 -1.68 -28.75 7.22
CA ASP A 205 -3.09 -28.93 7.65
C ASP A 205 -3.55 -27.90 8.73
N GLN A 206 -2.75 -26.86 8.97
CA GLN A 206 -3.02 -25.83 9.95
C GLN A 206 -3.94 -24.74 9.36
N ASN A 207 -4.91 -24.28 10.15
CA ASN A 207 -5.75 -23.15 9.82
C ASN A 207 -5.08 -21.82 10.22
N TYR A 208 -5.12 -20.85 9.29
CA TYR A 208 -4.73 -19.47 9.50
C TYR A 208 -5.94 -18.57 9.31
N TYR A 209 -6.09 -17.57 10.16
CA TYR A 209 -7.24 -16.68 10.17
C TYR A 209 -6.83 -15.28 9.76
N TYR A 210 -7.50 -14.72 8.76
CA TYR A 210 -7.22 -13.40 8.22
C TYR A 210 -8.40 -12.45 8.37
N VAL A 211 -8.12 -11.24 8.83
CA VAL A 211 -9.12 -10.19 9.02
C VAL A 211 -8.62 -8.90 8.40
N HIS A 212 -9.50 -8.14 7.78
CA HIS A 212 -9.16 -6.79 7.34
C HIS A 212 -9.06 -5.83 8.51
N VAL A 213 -8.17 -4.83 8.37
CA VAL A 213 -8.24 -3.59 9.14
C VAL A 213 -9.57 -2.89 8.85
N LYS A 214 -10.13 -2.19 9.84
CA LYS A 214 -11.43 -1.52 9.74
C LYS A 214 -11.39 -0.33 8.77
N LYS A 215 -12.58 0.23 8.49
CA LYS A 215 -12.85 1.32 7.54
C LYS A 215 -12.41 0.95 6.11
N GLY A 216 -13.21 0.11 5.47
CA GLY A 216 -13.15 -0.09 4.03
C GLY A 216 -13.97 0.98 3.32
N ASP A 217 -13.34 1.74 2.44
CA ASP A 217 -13.96 2.72 1.58
C ASP A 217 -14.21 2.08 0.21
N GLU A 218 -15.49 1.86 -0.08
CA GLU A 218 -15.93 1.12 -1.27
C GLU A 218 -15.96 2.03 -2.49
N VAL A 219 -15.41 1.55 -3.61
CA VAL A 219 -15.62 2.08 -4.96
C VAL A 219 -16.22 0.99 -5.85
N ARG A 220 -16.92 1.37 -6.92
CA ARG A 220 -17.61 0.43 -7.80
C ARG A 220 -17.30 0.70 -9.25
N PHE A 221 -16.55 -0.19 -9.88
CA PHE A 221 -16.36 -0.24 -11.31
C PHE A 221 -16.19 -1.68 -11.80
N GLN A 222 -16.55 -1.92 -13.04
CA GLN A 222 -16.40 -3.22 -13.71
C GLN A 222 -15.73 -3.02 -15.08
N LYS A 223 -14.61 -3.67 -15.29
CA LYS A 223 -13.75 -3.55 -16.47
C LYS A 223 -13.60 -4.87 -17.25
N GLY A 224 -14.51 -5.84 -17.00
CA GLY A 224 -14.60 -7.08 -17.76
C GLY A 224 -13.56 -8.15 -17.45
N SER A 225 -12.54 -7.88 -16.62
CA SER A 225 -11.56 -8.89 -16.20
C SER A 225 -11.09 -8.67 -14.77
N ILE A 226 -10.62 -9.74 -14.09
CA ILE A 226 -10.03 -9.68 -12.76
C ILE A 226 -8.85 -8.69 -12.76
N SER A 227 -7.99 -8.79 -13.75
CA SER A 227 -6.82 -7.93 -13.92
C SER A 227 -7.20 -6.45 -14.05
N ALA A 228 -8.18 -6.12 -14.89
CA ALA A 228 -8.62 -4.75 -15.09
C ALA A 228 -9.37 -4.19 -13.86
N ASN A 229 -10.15 -5.03 -13.16
CA ASN A 229 -10.81 -4.64 -11.91
C ASN A 229 -9.84 -4.35 -10.77
N HIS A 230 -8.60 -4.84 -10.88
CA HIS A 230 -7.52 -4.66 -9.89
C HIS A 230 -6.54 -3.55 -10.27
N ALA A 231 -6.47 -3.12 -11.52
CA ALA A 231 -5.45 -2.19 -12.00
C ALA A 231 -5.55 -0.82 -11.31
N ILE A 232 -4.42 -0.30 -10.82
CA ILE A 232 -4.37 1.02 -10.13
C ILE A 232 -4.86 2.17 -11.00
N GLY A 233 -4.61 2.14 -12.32
CA GLY A 233 -5.14 3.12 -13.26
C GLY A 233 -6.66 3.18 -13.26
N ASN A 234 -7.35 2.04 -13.12
CA ASN A 234 -8.81 2.00 -13.03
C ASN A 234 -9.34 2.50 -11.67
N TYR A 235 -8.61 2.25 -10.57
CA TYR A 235 -8.89 2.90 -9.28
C TYR A 235 -8.72 4.41 -9.38
N PHE A 236 -7.63 4.88 -9.98
CA PHE A 236 -7.39 6.31 -10.22
C PHE A 236 -8.52 6.93 -11.04
N SER A 237 -8.87 6.31 -12.18
CA SER A 237 -9.96 6.80 -13.06
C SER A 237 -11.31 6.87 -12.33
N GLU A 238 -11.59 5.97 -11.40
CA GLU A 238 -12.81 6.03 -10.59
C GLU A 238 -12.77 7.17 -9.57
N LEU A 239 -11.63 7.36 -8.91
CA LEU A 239 -11.43 8.43 -7.92
C LEU A 239 -11.46 9.83 -8.56
N VAL A 240 -10.95 9.99 -9.78
CA VAL A 240 -10.99 11.24 -10.56
C VAL A 240 -12.41 11.79 -10.69
N LYS A 241 -13.43 10.94 -10.77
CA LYS A 241 -14.84 11.36 -10.85
C LYS A 241 -15.31 12.13 -9.60
N LEU A 242 -14.60 12.01 -8.47
CA LEU A 242 -14.94 12.69 -7.22
C LEU A 242 -14.50 14.15 -7.18
N ASP A 243 -13.45 14.52 -7.94
CA ASP A 243 -12.96 15.89 -8.12
C ASP A 243 -12.17 15.97 -9.44
N THR A 244 -12.90 16.04 -10.55
CA THR A 244 -12.34 16.06 -11.91
C THR A 244 -11.46 17.28 -12.15
N ALA A 245 -11.84 18.44 -11.62
CA ALA A 245 -11.07 19.68 -11.78
C ALA A 245 -9.69 19.56 -11.13
N TYR A 246 -9.64 19.07 -9.90
CA TYR A 246 -8.37 18.82 -9.21
C TYR A 246 -7.50 17.80 -9.96
N ALA A 247 -8.10 16.70 -10.42
CA ALA A 247 -7.36 15.68 -11.14
C ALA A 247 -6.77 16.21 -12.46
N GLN A 248 -7.53 17.03 -13.19
CA GLN A 248 -7.06 17.67 -14.41
C GLN A 248 -5.89 18.62 -14.11
N GLU A 249 -6.01 19.45 -13.08
CA GLU A 249 -4.93 20.34 -12.63
C GLU A 249 -3.68 19.54 -12.25
N LEU A 250 -3.82 18.51 -11.43
CA LEU A 250 -2.72 17.64 -10.98
C LEU A 250 -1.96 17.03 -12.15
N CYS A 251 -2.68 16.46 -13.12
CA CYS A 251 -2.07 15.78 -14.27
C CYS A 251 -1.45 16.76 -15.26
N THR A 252 -2.06 17.90 -15.48
CA THR A 252 -1.53 18.95 -16.36
C THR A 252 -0.26 19.58 -15.77
N TYR A 253 -0.28 19.81 -14.45
CA TYR A 253 0.88 20.38 -13.75
C TYR A 253 2.05 19.41 -13.64
N ASN A 254 1.79 18.10 -13.67
CA ASN A 254 2.80 17.03 -13.59
C ASN A 254 2.66 16.05 -14.77
N PRO A 255 3.16 16.40 -15.98
CA PRO A 255 3.05 15.52 -17.14
C PRO A 255 3.66 14.13 -16.90
N GLY A 256 2.91 13.08 -17.23
CA GLY A 256 3.32 11.68 -17.03
C GLY A 256 3.17 11.15 -15.60
N PHE A 257 2.68 11.96 -14.65
CA PHE A 257 2.50 11.54 -13.27
C PHE A 257 1.25 10.68 -13.05
N CYS A 258 0.16 11.00 -13.74
CA CYS A 258 -1.11 10.30 -13.58
C CYS A 258 -1.11 8.97 -14.36
N PRO A 259 -1.56 7.87 -13.74
CA PRO A 259 -1.65 6.59 -14.44
C PRO A 259 -2.80 6.60 -15.46
N ASN A 260 -2.58 5.94 -16.60
CA ASN A 260 -3.64 5.67 -17.57
C ASN A 260 -4.59 4.60 -17.00
N GLY A 261 -5.90 4.77 -17.26
CA GLY A 261 -6.95 3.83 -16.87
C GLY A 261 -7.15 2.72 -17.90
#